data_4089e375c1e33bd2f09f6e7444e2674d
#
_entry.id   4089e375c1e33bd2f09f6e7444e2674d
#
_cell.length_a   1.000
_cell.length_b   1.000
_cell.length_c   1.000
_cell.angle_alpha   90.00
_cell.angle_beta   90.00
_cell.angle_gamma   90.00
#
_symmetry.space_group_name_H-M   'P 1'
#
loop_
_entity.id
_entity.type
_entity.pdbx_description
1 polymer ?
#
loop_
_entity_poly.entity_id
_entity_poly.type
_entity_poly.pdbx_seq_one_letter_code
_entity_poly.pdbx_strand_id
1 'polypeptide(L)'
;MKRLLPLLLLTLFVGSSLAFSSSQEEKTYRLILEVDGMTETKGDLLIAIYNKEESYPKQAFKYETAPVDSLIKHVTLILPEGQDVISLFHDANGNKKLDQGEYGIPLEKYGFSNNARGQMGLPAFKDAAFLLKSDSKQYITVH
;
A
#
# COMPACT_ATOMS: atom_id res chain seq x y z
N MET A 1 44.26 -70.54 16.62
CA MET A 1 43.83 -69.35 17.35
C MET A 1 43.32 -68.33 16.34
N LYS A 2 42.00 -68.22 16.20
CA LYS A 2 41.36 -67.24 15.28
C LYS A 2 40.94 -66.06 16.13
N ARG A 3 41.55 -64.88 15.91
CA ARG A 3 41.15 -63.65 16.55
C ARG A 3 40.01 -63.04 15.74
N LEU A 4 38.83 -62.99 16.33
CA LEU A 4 37.67 -62.27 15.80
C LEU A 4 37.83 -60.79 16.11
N LEU A 5 37.84 -59.95 15.04
CA LEU A 5 37.85 -58.51 15.11
C LEU A 5 36.41 -58.06 15.20
N PRO A 6 35.96 -57.24 16.17
CA PRO A 6 34.58 -56.70 16.19
C PRO A 6 34.47 -55.59 15.20
N LEU A 7 33.48 -55.72 14.31
CA LEU A 7 33.07 -54.73 13.36
C LEU A 7 32.34 -53.60 14.10
N LEU A 8 33.00 -52.44 14.19
CA LEU A 8 32.41 -51.22 14.78
C LEU A 8 31.43 -50.62 13.80
N LEU A 9 30.15 -50.80 14.06
CA LEU A 9 29.07 -50.20 13.27
C LEU A 9 28.94 -48.72 13.67
N LEU A 10 29.49 -47.82 12.85
CA LEU A 10 29.34 -46.39 13.01
C LEU A 10 27.97 -45.96 12.45
N THR A 11 26.98 -45.82 13.30
CA THR A 11 25.67 -45.27 12.93
C THR A 11 25.78 -43.77 12.76
N LEU A 12 25.77 -43.32 11.49
CA LEU A 12 25.71 -41.92 11.14
C LEU A 12 24.29 -41.39 11.44
N PHE A 13 24.13 -40.65 12.55
CA PHE A 13 22.89 -39.99 12.91
C PHE A 13 22.77 -38.71 12.07
N VAL A 14 22.07 -38.80 10.92
CA VAL A 14 21.71 -37.62 10.11
C VAL A 14 20.59 -36.92 10.84
N GLY A 15 20.96 -35.94 11.64
CA GLY A 15 20.00 -35.03 12.26
C GLY A 15 19.36 -34.14 11.21
N SER A 16 18.14 -34.47 10.77
CA SER A 16 17.32 -33.57 9.96
C SER A 16 16.89 -32.41 10.83
N SER A 17 17.58 -31.27 10.71
CA SER A 17 17.13 -29.99 11.27
C SER A 17 15.90 -29.54 10.49
N LEU A 18 14.72 -29.83 11.01
CA LEU A 18 13.49 -29.18 10.56
C LEU A 18 13.60 -27.72 10.93
N ALA A 19 14.02 -26.89 9.96
CA ALA A 19 13.92 -25.45 10.08
C ALA A 19 12.44 -25.09 10.14
N PHE A 20 11.92 -24.87 11.33
CA PHE A 20 10.62 -24.25 11.55
C PHE A 20 10.75 -22.80 11.08
N SER A 21 10.37 -22.54 9.83
CA SER A 21 10.16 -21.18 9.36
C SER A 21 8.90 -20.69 10.06
N SER A 22 9.05 -19.96 11.17
CA SER A 22 7.96 -19.21 11.74
C SER A 22 7.64 -18.09 10.76
N SER A 23 6.61 -18.25 9.94
CA SER A 23 6.00 -17.12 9.24
C SER A 23 5.47 -16.19 10.34
N GLN A 24 6.19 -15.09 10.61
CA GLN A 24 5.63 -14.02 11.42
C GLN A 24 4.41 -13.52 10.67
N GLU A 25 3.24 -13.69 11.27
CA GLU A 25 2.00 -13.13 10.78
C GLU A 25 2.18 -11.60 10.73
N GLU A 26 2.14 -11.04 9.54
CA GLU A 26 2.29 -9.59 9.35
C GLU A 26 1.09 -8.90 9.98
N LYS A 27 1.34 -8.01 10.94
CA LYS A 27 0.29 -7.24 11.59
C LYS A 27 -0.36 -6.32 10.59
N THR A 28 -1.67 -6.36 10.50
CA THR A 28 -2.45 -5.49 9.63
C THR A 28 -3.43 -4.66 10.45
N TYR A 29 -3.72 -3.46 9.96
CA TYR A 29 -4.65 -2.53 10.58
C TYR A 29 -5.66 -1.99 9.58
N ARG A 30 -6.80 -1.57 10.11
CA ARG A 30 -7.85 -0.93 9.34
C ARG A 30 -7.55 0.57 9.21
N LEU A 31 -7.48 1.02 7.97
CA LEU A 31 -7.42 2.44 7.64
C LEU A 31 -8.73 2.85 6.96
N ILE A 32 -9.42 3.82 7.52
CA ILE A 32 -10.59 4.43 6.89
C ILE A 32 -10.12 5.70 6.19
N LEU A 33 -10.27 5.75 4.87
CA LEU A 33 -10.12 6.97 4.10
C LEU A 33 -11.47 7.69 4.07
N GLU A 34 -11.48 8.95 4.46
CA GLU A 34 -12.56 9.88 4.19
C GLU A 34 -12.10 10.85 3.12
N VAL A 35 -12.75 10.79 1.96
CA VAL A 35 -12.40 11.59 0.78
C VAL A 35 -13.52 12.56 0.48
N ASP A 36 -13.20 13.85 0.43
CA ASP A 36 -14.11 14.92 0.08
C ASP A 36 -13.56 15.80 -1.07
N GLY A 37 -14.26 16.87 -1.41
CA GLY A 37 -13.87 17.77 -2.49
C GLY A 37 -14.37 17.37 -3.88
N MET A 38 -15.03 16.22 -4.00
CA MET A 38 -15.68 15.80 -5.26
C MET A 38 -16.90 16.69 -5.54
N THR A 39 -17.12 16.98 -6.82
CA THR A 39 -18.22 17.85 -7.27
C THR A 39 -19.34 17.11 -7.98
N GLU A 40 -19.16 15.81 -8.22
CA GLU A 40 -20.14 14.97 -8.90
C GLU A 40 -20.06 13.53 -8.36
N THR A 41 -21.18 12.83 -8.42
CA THR A 41 -21.34 11.44 -7.93
C THR A 41 -21.37 10.49 -9.11
N LYS A 42 -20.26 10.38 -9.81
CA LYS A 42 -20.06 9.42 -10.92
C LYS A 42 -18.60 8.96 -10.99
N GLY A 43 -18.35 7.91 -11.76
CA GLY A 43 -17.01 7.36 -11.92
C GLY A 43 -16.50 6.71 -10.64
N ASP A 44 -15.19 6.65 -10.51
CA ASP A 44 -14.50 5.95 -9.45
C ASP A 44 -13.41 6.80 -8.80
N LEU A 45 -13.11 6.56 -7.53
CA LEU A 45 -11.82 6.91 -6.93
C LEU A 45 -10.81 5.83 -7.28
N LEU A 46 -9.72 6.20 -7.92
CA LEU A 46 -8.57 5.33 -8.11
C LEU A 46 -7.52 5.67 -7.06
N ILE A 47 -7.15 4.67 -6.27
CA ILE A 47 -6.34 4.82 -5.06
C ILE A 47 -5.07 4.00 -5.23
N ALA A 48 -3.92 4.62 -5.04
CA ALA A 48 -2.62 3.96 -5.02
C ALA A 48 -1.97 4.11 -3.65
N ILE A 49 -1.49 3.02 -3.09
CA ILE A 49 -0.82 2.96 -1.80
C ILE A 49 0.65 2.63 -2.01
N TYR A 50 1.55 3.41 -1.44
CA TYR A 50 3.00 3.25 -1.51
C TYR A 50 3.56 3.06 -0.11
N ASN A 51 4.32 2.01 0.10
CA ASN A 51 4.95 1.69 1.38
C ASN A 51 6.47 1.80 1.36
N LYS A 52 7.04 2.33 0.25
CA LYS A 52 8.48 2.54 0.10
C LYS A 52 8.75 3.82 -0.70
N GLU A 53 9.63 4.65 -0.19
CA GLU A 53 10.04 5.88 -0.87
C GLU A 53 10.67 5.62 -2.24
N GLU A 54 11.48 4.55 -2.35
CA GLU A 54 12.19 4.21 -3.58
C GLU A 54 11.26 3.86 -4.76
N SER A 55 10.07 3.33 -4.46
CA SER A 55 9.08 2.98 -5.48
C SER A 55 8.07 4.10 -5.78
N TYR A 56 8.00 5.12 -4.92
CA TYR A 56 7.10 6.25 -5.09
C TYR A 56 7.61 7.23 -6.16
N PRO A 57 6.76 7.74 -7.04
CA PRO A 57 5.36 7.39 -7.29
C PRO A 57 5.16 6.35 -8.40
N LYS A 58 6.22 5.63 -8.82
CA LYS A 58 6.24 4.81 -10.04
C LYS A 58 5.56 3.46 -9.87
N GLN A 59 5.71 2.84 -8.70
CA GLN A 59 5.18 1.50 -8.44
C GLN A 59 4.52 1.45 -7.07
N ALA A 60 3.20 1.40 -7.06
CA ALA A 60 2.43 1.24 -5.84
C ALA A 60 2.56 -0.18 -5.27
N PHE A 61 2.48 -0.27 -3.96
CA PHE A 61 2.35 -1.51 -3.23
C PHE A 61 0.98 -2.16 -3.46
N LYS A 62 -0.07 -1.33 -3.53
CA LYS A 62 -1.45 -1.78 -3.70
C LYS A 62 -2.27 -0.72 -4.46
N TYR A 63 -3.21 -1.19 -5.26
CA TYR A 63 -4.22 -0.37 -5.91
C TYR A 63 -5.61 -0.76 -5.44
N GLU A 64 -6.47 0.22 -5.24
CA GLU A 64 -7.89 0.05 -4.91
C GLU A 64 -8.74 0.96 -5.76
N THR A 65 -9.98 0.56 -6.00
CA THR A 65 -10.97 1.35 -6.73
C THR A 65 -12.26 1.38 -5.92
N ALA A 66 -12.86 2.56 -5.79
CA ALA A 66 -14.13 2.71 -5.07
C ALA A 66 -15.09 3.58 -5.89
N PRO A 67 -16.35 3.14 -6.14
CA PRO A 67 -17.32 3.93 -6.87
C PRO A 67 -17.66 5.21 -6.11
N VAL A 68 -17.77 6.33 -6.84
CA VAL A 68 -18.18 7.62 -6.29
C VAL A 68 -19.69 7.74 -6.34
N ASP A 69 -20.35 7.34 -5.27
CA ASP A 69 -21.80 7.39 -5.06
C ASP A 69 -22.24 8.50 -4.09
N SER A 70 -21.28 9.24 -3.54
CA SER A 70 -21.46 10.33 -2.60
C SER A 70 -20.34 11.37 -2.76
N LEU A 71 -20.62 12.63 -2.45
CA LEU A 71 -19.61 13.72 -2.46
C LEU A 71 -18.58 13.59 -1.34
N ILE A 72 -18.89 12.82 -0.30
CA ILE A 72 -17.96 12.38 0.75
C ILE A 72 -17.93 10.87 0.70
N LYS A 73 -16.79 10.29 0.40
CA LYS A 73 -16.63 8.85 0.24
C LYS A 73 -15.78 8.28 1.35
N HIS A 74 -16.25 7.19 1.95
CA HIS A 74 -15.48 6.40 2.92
C HIS A 74 -15.01 5.11 2.24
N VAL A 75 -13.70 4.85 2.32
CA VAL A 75 -13.08 3.62 1.81
C VAL A 75 -12.31 2.96 2.94
N THR A 76 -12.56 1.68 3.17
CA THR A 76 -11.84 0.91 4.19
C THR A 76 -10.74 0.10 3.53
N LEU A 77 -9.51 0.30 3.98
CA LEU A 77 -8.32 -0.43 3.56
C LEU A 77 -7.81 -1.28 4.73
N ILE A 78 -7.32 -2.48 4.42
CA ILE A 78 -6.54 -3.31 5.36
C ILE A 78 -5.11 -3.30 4.85
N LEU A 79 -4.21 -2.75 5.65
CA LEU A 79 -2.81 -2.53 5.29
C LEU A 79 -1.88 -3.06 6.39
N PRO A 80 -0.68 -3.52 6.03
CA PRO A 80 0.34 -3.88 7.01
C PRO A 80 0.73 -2.71 7.90
N GLU A 81 1.24 -3.02 9.10
CA GLU A 81 1.91 -2.04 9.94
C GLU A 81 3.09 -1.42 9.19
N GLY A 82 3.18 -0.10 9.18
CA GLY A 82 4.29 0.59 8.52
C GLY A 82 3.97 2.00 8.08
N GLN A 83 4.88 2.55 7.31
CA GLN A 83 4.77 3.88 6.74
C GLN A 83 4.17 3.79 5.35
N ASP A 84 3.10 4.53 5.11
CA ASP A 84 2.39 4.54 3.84
C ASP A 84 2.18 5.97 3.31
N VAL A 85 2.12 6.08 1.99
CA VAL A 85 1.59 7.23 1.25
C VAL A 85 0.39 6.78 0.46
N ILE A 86 -0.67 7.54 0.48
CA ILE A 86 -1.84 7.35 -0.38
C ILE A 86 -1.90 8.48 -1.39
N SER A 87 -2.05 8.12 -2.66
CA SER A 87 -2.37 8.99 -3.78
C SER A 87 -3.69 8.55 -4.37
N LEU A 88 -4.58 9.46 -4.67
CA LEU A 88 -5.85 9.13 -5.31
C LEU A 88 -6.32 10.24 -6.24
N PHE A 89 -7.16 9.86 -7.21
CA PHE A 89 -7.85 10.80 -8.07
C PHE A 89 -9.27 10.33 -8.38
N HIS A 90 -10.12 11.29 -8.73
CA HIS A 90 -11.51 11.05 -9.11
C HIS A 90 -11.60 10.89 -10.63
N ASP A 91 -11.62 9.65 -11.10
CA ASP A 91 -11.82 9.27 -12.50
C ASP A 91 -13.30 9.39 -12.86
N ALA A 92 -13.74 10.60 -13.18
CA ALA A 92 -15.14 10.89 -13.45
C ALA A 92 -15.61 10.36 -14.82
N ASN A 93 -14.72 10.20 -15.79
CA ASN A 93 -15.04 9.70 -17.13
C ASN A 93 -14.83 8.18 -17.29
N GLY A 94 -14.26 7.50 -16.30
CA GLY A 94 -14.10 6.04 -16.27
C GLY A 94 -13.01 5.48 -17.18
N ASN A 95 -12.05 6.31 -17.63
CA ASN A 95 -11.00 5.87 -18.54
C ASN A 95 -9.81 5.19 -17.84
N LYS A 96 -9.79 5.17 -16.50
CA LYS A 96 -8.75 4.57 -15.64
C LYS A 96 -7.37 5.23 -15.76
N LYS A 97 -7.34 6.49 -16.18
CA LYS A 97 -6.12 7.29 -16.32
C LYS A 97 -6.36 8.67 -15.72
N LEU A 98 -5.34 9.23 -15.09
CA LEU A 98 -5.36 10.63 -14.70
C LEU A 98 -5.19 11.48 -15.97
N ASP A 99 -6.27 12.11 -16.39
CA ASP A 99 -6.25 13.00 -17.55
C ASP A 99 -5.45 14.26 -17.24
N GLN A 100 -4.60 14.64 -18.18
CA GLN A 100 -3.72 15.80 -18.04
C GLN A 100 -3.92 16.75 -19.23
N GLY A 101 -3.91 18.03 -18.93
CA GLY A 101 -3.90 19.09 -19.91
C GLY A 101 -2.48 19.48 -20.33
N GLU A 102 -2.34 20.71 -20.79
CA GLU A 102 -1.06 21.30 -21.13
C GLU A 102 -0.10 21.28 -19.93
N TYR A 103 1.18 21.05 -20.20
CA TYR A 103 2.26 20.98 -19.18
C TYR A 103 2.06 19.90 -18.13
N GLY A 104 1.26 18.86 -18.39
CA GLY A 104 1.03 17.76 -17.45
C GLY A 104 0.19 18.12 -16.23
N ILE A 105 -0.57 19.22 -16.31
CA ILE A 105 -1.48 19.63 -15.22
C ILE A 105 -2.67 18.68 -15.20
N PRO A 106 -2.98 18.03 -14.06
CA PRO A 106 -4.16 17.18 -13.94
C PRO A 106 -5.44 17.93 -14.25
N LEU A 107 -6.32 17.32 -15.04
CA LEU A 107 -7.67 17.82 -15.34
C LEU A 107 -8.71 17.24 -14.39
N GLU A 108 -8.41 16.10 -13.76
CA GLU A 108 -9.26 15.48 -12.77
C GLU A 108 -8.78 15.81 -11.36
N LYS A 109 -9.72 15.80 -10.42
CA LYS A 109 -9.43 16.10 -9.02
C LYS A 109 -8.59 14.99 -8.40
N TYR A 110 -7.56 15.36 -7.66
CA TYR A 110 -6.63 14.43 -7.02
C TYR A 110 -6.26 14.89 -5.62
N GLY A 111 -5.69 13.99 -4.84
CA GLY A 111 -5.23 14.29 -3.49
C GLY A 111 -4.25 13.24 -2.97
N PHE A 112 -3.62 13.59 -1.86
CA PHE A 112 -2.62 12.76 -1.17
C PHE A 112 -2.93 12.69 0.32
N SER A 113 -2.47 11.62 0.96
CA SER A 113 -2.47 11.51 2.43
C SER A 113 -1.82 12.75 3.07
N ASN A 114 -2.24 13.07 4.30
CA ASN A 114 -1.88 14.31 5.01
C ASN A 114 -2.29 15.59 4.28
N ASN A 115 -3.14 15.51 3.26
CA ASN A 115 -3.41 16.63 2.34
C ASN A 115 -2.13 17.30 1.81
N ALA A 116 -1.06 16.50 1.63
CA ALA A 116 0.21 16.98 1.16
C ALA A 116 0.12 17.53 -0.27
N ARG A 117 0.85 18.59 -0.53
CA ARG A 117 0.91 19.26 -1.84
C ARG A 117 2.36 19.48 -2.25
N GLY A 118 2.66 19.21 -3.52
CA GLY A 118 3.92 19.61 -4.12
C GLY A 118 3.88 21.07 -4.56
N GLN A 119 5.04 21.70 -4.68
CA GLN A 119 5.14 23.08 -5.16
C GLN A 119 5.06 23.15 -6.69
N MET A 120 5.69 22.19 -7.39
CA MET A 120 5.71 22.10 -8.86
C MET A 120 5.57 20.63 -9.30
N GLY A 121 4.52 19.95 -8.81
CA GLY A 121 4.29 18.54 -9.09
C GLY A 121 3.81 17.79 -7.86
N LEU A 122 4.15 16.51 -7.76
CA LEU A 122 3.75 15.66 -6.66
C LEU A 122 4.44 16.06 -5.35
N PRO A 123 3.77 15.89 -4.19
CA PRO A 123 4.46 16.05 -2.90
C PRO A 123 5.58 15.03 -2.74
N ALA A 124 6.59 15.36 -1.95
CA ALA A 124 7.61 14.40 -1.58
C ALA A 124 7.00 13.27 -0.74
N PHE A 125 7.57 12.06 -0.81
CA PHE A 125 7.11 10.92 -0.02
C PHE A 125 6.96 11.28 1.47
N LYS A 126 7.98 11.89 2.06
CA LYS A 126 8.00 12.28 3.48
C LYS A 126 6.86 13.22 3.89
N ASP A 127 6.35 14.05 2.97
CA ASP A 127 5.31 15.02 3.27
C ASP A 127 3.91 14.37 3.26
N ALA A 128 3.72 13.35 2.45
CA ALA A 128 2.49 12.58 2.35
C ALA A 128 2.48 11.32 3.23
N ALA A 129 3.62 10.91 3.75
CA ALA A 129 3.76 9.68 4.52
C ALA A 129 3.11 9.80 5.92
N PHE A 130 2.43 8.75 6.34
CA PHE A 130 1.89 8.56 7.68
C PHE A 130 2.26 7.18 8.20
N LEU A 131 2.30 7.03 9.53
CA LEU A 131 2.63 5.77 10.18
C LEU A 131 1.35 5.05 10.61
N LEU A 132 1.10 3.85 10.05
CA LEU A 132 0.00 2.98 10.42
C LEU A 132 0.50 1.95 11.43
N LYS A 133 0.05 2.04 12.69
CA LYS A 133 0.38 1.10 13.79
C LYS A 133 -0.80 0.77 14.70
N SER A 134 -1.98 1.21 14.31
CA SER A 134 -3.27 0.90 14.90
C SER A 134 -4.37 1.26 13.90
N ASP A 135 -5.59 0.79 14.12
CA ASP A 135 -6.75 1.24 13.35
C ASP A 135 -6.85 2.76 13.40
N SER A 136 -6.96 3.40 12.24
CA SER A 136 -6.88 4.85 12.12
C SER A 136 -7.66 5.40 10.92
N LYS A 137 -7.64 6.73 10.75
CA LYS A 137 -8.29 7.43 9.65
C LYS A 137 -7.32 8.37 8.94
N GLN A 138 -7.53 8.54 7.64
CA GLN A 138 -6.94 9.59 6.84
C GLN A 138 -8.04 10.40 6.15
N TYR A 139 -7.89 11.72 6.18
CA TYR A 139 -8.80 12.66 5.52
C TYR A 139 -8.07 13.24 4.31
N ILE A 140 -8.66 13.09 3.13
CA ILE A 140 -8.06 13.57 1.88
C ILE A 140 -9.09 14.41 1.14
N THR A 141 -8.78 15.67 0.93
CA THR A 141 -9.58 16.56 0.09
C THR A 141 -9.00 16.59 -1.32
N VAL A 142 -9.77 16.14 -2.31
CA VAL A 142 -9.38 16.26 -3.71
C VAL A 142 -9.70 17.67 -4.26
N HIS A 143 -8.83 18.17 -5.12
CA HIS A 143 -8.93 19.54 -5.66
C HIS A 143 -8.46 19.64 -7.11
#